data_b9da4ece0fe0d3fd7f82386d4f3fd826
#
_entry.id   b9da4ece0fe0d3fd7f82386d4f3fd826
#
_cell.length_a   1.000
_cell.length_b   1.000
_cell.length_c   1.000
_cell.angle_alpha   90.00
_cell.angle_beta   90.00
_cell.angle_gamma   90.00
#
_symmetry.space_group_name_H-M   'P 1'
#
loop_
_entity.id
_entity.type
_entity.pdbx_description
1 polymer ?
#
loop_
_entity_poly.entity_id
_entity_poly.type
_entity_poly.pdbx_seq_one_letter_code
_entity_poly.pdbx_strand_id
1 'polypeptide(L)'
;IARRYRPDLCVISAHGVNRVAGATVESFEDASIKREFAGNSAELVVMAGREKLGFVATYQIAELDNISYLITDGSSSEIADLESDRLTIIKVGE
;
A
#
# COMPACT_ATOMS: atom_id res chain seq x y z
N ILE A 1 -5.66 -5.31 -20.16
CA ILE A 1 -5.14 -3.97 -20.47
C ILE A 1 -3.94 -3.64 -19.60
N ALA A 2 -4.05 -3.88 -18.30
CA ALA A 2 -2.94 -3.59 -17.40
C ALA A 2 -1.68 -4.40 -17.76
N ARG A 3 -1.85 -5.57 -18.33
CA ARG A 3 -0.72 -6.41 -18.72
C ARG A 3 0.09 -5.82 -19.87
N ARG A 4 -0.53 -5.00 -20.68
CA ARG A 4 0.16 -4.33 -21.78
C ARG A 4 0.76 -3.01 -21.37
N TYR A 5 0.31 -2.49 -20.26
CA TYR A 5 0.75 -1.22 -19.74
C TYR A 5 1.63 -1.47 -18.53
N ARG A 6 2.87 -1.01 -18.60
CA ARG A 6 3.84 -1.21 -17.51
C ARG A 6 4.30 0.14 -17.00
N PRO A 7 3.54 0.75 -16.12
CA PRO A 7 3.94 2.05 -15.59
C PRO A 7 5.18 1.92 -14.71
N ASP A 8 5.99 2.95 -14.70
CA ASP A 8 7.14 3.00 -13.81
C ASP A 8 6.68 3.13 -12.36
N LEU A 9 5.56 3.77 -12.16
CA LEU A 9 5.05 4.09 -10.83
C LEU A 9 3.55 3.87 -10.79
N CYS A 10 3.08 3.17 -9.77
CA CYS A 10 1.66 3.00 -9.52
C CYS A 10 1.35 3.58 -8.15
N VAL A 11 0.37 4.47 -8.08
CA VAL A 11 -0.05 5.09 -6.82
C VAL A 11 -1.46 4.62 -6.52
N ILE A 12 -1.66 4.00 -5.38
CA ILE A 12 -2.97 3.49 -4.98
C ILE A 12 -3.28 3.88 -3.55
N SER A 13 -4.59 3.95 -3.23
CA SER A 13 -5.06 4.12 -1.87
C SER A 13 -5.40 2.76 -1.29
N ALA A 14 -5.14 2.57 0.00
CA ALA A 14 -5.51 1.35 0.69
C ALA A 14 -6.49 1.66 1.82
N HIS A 15 -7.33 0.71 2.14
CA HIS A 15 -8.26 0.83 3.28
C HIS A 15 -7.61 0.32 4.56
N GLY A 16 -6.56 -0.45 4.45
CA GLY A 16 -5.80 -0.89 5.60
C GLY A 16 -4.37 -1.22 5.22
N VAL A 17 -3.44 -0.96 6.10
CA VAL A 17 -2.03 -1.32 5.92
C VAL A 17 -1.58 -1.99 7.20
N ASN A 18 -1.11 -3.22 7.08
CA ASN A 18 -0.74 -4.04 8.23
C ASN A 18 0.57 -4.76 7.91
N ARG A 19 1.37 -4.98 8.94
CA ARG A 19 2.68 -5.60 8.76
C ARG A 19 2.59 -6.98 8.12
N VAL A 20 1.60 -7.76 8.51
CA VAL A 20 1.44 -9.13 8.01
C VAL A 20 0.61 -9.17 6.74
N ALA A 21 -0.52 -8.46 6.73
CA ALA A 21 -1.46 -8.50 5.61
C ALA A 21 -1.08 -7.58 4.46
N GLY A 22 -0.18 -6.61 4.69
CA GLY A 22 0.20 -5.66 3.67
C GLY A 22 -0.89 -4.63 3.43
N ALA A 23 -1.08 -4.22 2.19
CA ALA A 23 -2.11 -3.26 1.81
C ALA A 23 -3.38 -4.01 1.45
N THR A 24 -4.52 -3.57 2.00
CA THR A 24 -5.79 -4.27 1.83
C THR A 24 -6.91 -3.28 1.51
N VAL A 25 -7.95 -3.79 0.85
CA VAL A 25 -9.15 -3.02 0.52
C VAL A 25 -10.39 -3.86 0.80
N GLU A 26 -11.54 -3.18 0.86
CA GLU A 26 -12.80 -3.84 1.20
C GLU A 26 -13.52 -4.47 0.00
N SER A 27 -13.29 -3.95 -1.20
CA SER A 27 -14.02 -4.38 -2.38
C SER A 27 -13.20 -5.37 -3.19
N PHE A 28 -13.83 -6.49 -3.58
CA PHE A 28 -13.18 -7.49 -4.42
C PHE A 28 -12.80 -6.92 -5.78
N GLU A 29 -13.69 -6.15 -6.38
CA GLU A 29 -13.42 -5.56 -7.69
C GLU A 29 -12.27 -4.58 -7.63
N ASP A 30 -12.26 -3.74 -6.59
CA ASP A 30 -11.19 -2.79 -6.39
C ASP A 30 -9.85 -3.50 -6.18
N ALA A 31 -9.87 -4.57 -5.39
CA ALA A 31 -8.67 -5.37 -5.15
C ALA A 31 -8.13 -5.99 -6.43
N SER A 32 -9.01 -6.53 -7.27
CA SER A 32 -8.59 -7.16 -8.51
C SER A 32 -7.88 -6.19 -9.43
N ILE A 33 -8.43 -4.99 -9.58
CA ILE A 33 -7.86 -3.97 -10.45
C ILE A 33 -6.53 -3.47 -9.88
N LYS A 34 -6.50 -3.19 -8.59
CA LYS A 34 -5.28 -2.67 -7.96
C LYS A 34 -4.15 -3.68 -7.94
N ARG A 35 -4.46 -4.96 -7.73
CA ARG A 35 -3.44 -6.02 -7.79
C ARG A 35 -2.83 -6.10 -9.17
N GLU A 36 -3.64 -5.96 -10.21
CA GLU A 36 -3.15 -6.02 -11.57
C GLU A 36 -2.17 -4.89 -11.85
N PHE A 37 -2.55 -3.66 -11.50
CA PHE A 37 -1.67 -2.52 -11.71
C PHE A 37 -0.41 -2.59 -10.84
N ALA A 38 -0.57 -2.98 -9.58
CA ALA A 38 0.56 -3.08 -8.66
C ALA A 38 1.57 -4.12 -9.16
N GLY A 39 1.08 -5.25 -9.66
CA GLY A 39 1.95 -6.33 -10.12
C GLY A 39 2.71 -5.99 -11.39
N ASN A 40 2.23 -5.01 -12.16
CA ASN A 40 2.86 -4.63 -13.42
C ASN A 40 3.72 -3.37 -13.33
N SER A 41 3.79 -2.75 -12.18
CA SER A 41 4.53 -1.50 -12.00
C SER A 41 5.94 -1.77 -11.50
N ALA A 42 6.87 -0.91 -11.89
CA ALA A 42 8.23 -0.99 -11.37
C ALA A 42 8.25 -0.62 -9.88
N GLU A 43 7.47 0.39 -9.50
CA GLU A 43 7.39 0.80 -8.11
C GLU A 43 5.93 1.02 -7.72
N LEU A 44 5.63 0.70 -6.48
CA LEU A 44 4.28 0.82 -5.94
C LEU A 44 4.30 1.81 -4.78
N VAL A 45 3.44 2.82 -4.88
CA VAL A 45 3.24 3.80 -3.82
C VAL A 45 1.84 3.60 -3.24
N VAL A 46 1.77 3.41 -1.94
CA VAL A 46 0.49 3.26 -1.24
C VAL A 46 0.26 4.49 -0.39
N MET A 47 -0.93 5.06 -0.51
CA MET A 47 -1.36 6.19 0.31
C MET A 47 -2.40 5.68 1.31
N ALA A 48 -2.16 5.92 2.58
CA ALA A 48 -3.08 5.49 3.62
C ALA A 48 -3.06 6.48 4.77
N GLY A 49 -4.22 6.97 5.14
CA GLY A 49 -4.34 7.86 6.27
C GLY A 49 -4.06 7.13 7.57
N ARG A 50 -3.86 7.91 8.62
CA ARG A 50 -3.51 7.40 9.94
C ARG A 50 -4.45 6.31 10.44
N GLU A 51 -5.75 6.49 10.20
CA GLU A 51 -6.77 5.55 10.68
C GLU A 51 -6.72 4.21 9.96
N LYS A 52 -5.97 4.13 8.87
CA LYS A 52 -5.83 2.89 8.10
C LYS A 52 -4.65 2.05 8.56
N LEU A 53 -3.75 2.62 9.33
CA LEU A 53 -2.56 1.91 9.76
C LEU A 53 -2.91 0.89 10.84
N GLY A 54 -2.46 -0.34 10.63
CA GLY A 54 -2.78 -1.44 11.54
C GLY A 54 -4.09 -2.13 11.23
N PHE A 55 -4.94 -1.52 10.41
CA PHE A 55 -6.24 -2.08 10.05
C PHE A 55 -6.07 -3.09 8.91
N VAL A 56 -6.86 -4.16 8.95
CA VAL A 56 -6.85 -5.18 7.90
C VAL A 56 -8.22 -5.23 7.27
N ALA A 57 -8.30 -4.89 5.99
CA ALA A 57 -9.54 -5.01 5.23
C ALA A 57 -9.61 -6.42 4.62
N THR A 58 -10.67 -6.68 3.87
CA THR A 58 -11.01 -8.03 3.44
C THR A 58 -10.05 -8.62 2.40
N TYR A 59 -9.59 -7.80 1.46
CA TYR A 59 -8.83 -8.31 0.32
C TYR A 59 -7.45 -7.67 0.24
N GLN A 60 -6.42 -8.51 0.12
CA GLN A 60 -5.06 -8.02 -0.01
C GLN A 60 -4.78 -7.57 -1.44
N ILE A 61 -4.11 -6.43 -1.58
CA ILE A 61 -3.68 -5.94 -2.89
C ILE A 61 -2.17 -6.07 -3.08
N ALA A 62 -1.40 -6.02 -2.01
CA ALA A 62 0.05 -6.18 -2.09
C ALA A 62 0.61 -6.52 -0.72
N GLU A 63 1.64 -7.34 -0.70
CA GLU A 63 2.37 -7.60 0.54
C GLU A 63 3.21 -6.38 0.87
N LEU A 64 3.51 -6.20 2.15
CA LEU A 64 4.26 -5.03 2.60
C LEU A 64 5.62 -4.92 1.88
N ASP A 65 6.30 -6.03 1.68
CA ASP A 65 7.61 -6.05 1.03
C ASP A 65 7.56 -5.65 -0.44
N ASN A 66 6.38 -5.68 -1.05
CA ASN A 66 6.21 -5.28 -2.44
C ASN A 66 5.81 -3.81 -2.58
N ILE A 67 5.67 -3.10 -1.48
CA ILE A 67 5.35 -1.67 -1.49
C ILE A 67 6.67 -0.91 -1.41
N SER A 68 6.91 -0.04 -2.39
CA SER A 68 8.12 0.77 -2.43
C SER A 68 8.05 1.95 -1.47
N TYR A 69 6.90 2.63 -1.46
CA TYR A 69 6.71 3.83 -0.64
C TYR A 69 5.33 3.80 -0.01
N LEU A 70 5.28 4.17 1.27
CA LEU A 70 4.02 4.38 1.96
C LEU A 70 3.94 5.84 2.37
N ILE A 71 2.91 6.54 1.90
CA ILE A 71 2.67 7.93 2.25
C ILE A 71 1.56 7.96 3.27
N THR A 72 1.83 8.49 4.45
CA THR A 72 0.87 8.49 5.54
C THR A 72 1.08 9.68 6.47
N ASP A 73 0.03 10.05 7.20
CA ASP A 73 0.10 11.04 8.25
C ASP A 73 0.11 10.41 9.65
N GLY A 74 0.43 9.13 9.72
CA GLY A 74 0.49 8.41 10.98
C GLY A 74 1.56 8.90 11.93
N SER A 75 1.44 8.56 13.19
CA SER A 75 2.42 8.92 14.21
C SER A 75 3.69 8.08 14.07
N SER A 76 4.76 8.53 14.73
CA SER A 76 6.04 7.81 14.70
C SER A 76 5.92 6.38 15.20
N SER A 77 5.10 6.15 16.22
CA SER A 77 4.93 4.80 16.76
C SER A 77 4.16 3.91 15.81
N GLU A 78 3.14 4.47 15.13
CA GLU A 78 2.39 3.71 14.14
C GLU A 78 3.25 3.34 12.95
N ILE A 79 4.09 4.27 12.51
CA ILE A 79 5.01 4.06 11.41
C ILE A 79 6.07 3.01 11.76
N ALA A 80 6.57 3.06 12.99
CA ALA A 80 7.62 2.13 13.43
C ALA A 80 7.19 0.67 13.30
N ASP A 81 5.91 0.39 13.50
CA ASP A 81 5.39 -0.97 13.39
C ASP A 81 5.43 -1.49 11.95
N LEU A 82 5.55 -0.61 10.98
CA LEU A 82 5.52 -0.98 9.56
C LEU A 82 6.89 -0.90 8.90
N GLU A 83 7.91 -0.45 9.61
CA GLU A 83 9.22 -0.28 8.99
C GLU A 83 9.81 -1.59 8.51
N SER A 84 10.43 -1.56 7.34
CA SER A 84 11.16 -2.70 6.81
C SER A 84 12.24 -2.17 5.86
N ASP A 85 13.19 -3.04 5.52
CA ASP A 85 14.31 -2.65 4.67
C ASP A 85 13.88 -2.26 3.26
N ARG A 86 12.74 -2.77 2.81
CA ARG A 86 12.27 -2.54 1.45
C ARG A 86 11.27 -1.41 1.33
N LEU A 87 10.72 -0.97 2.44
CA LEU A 87 9.66 0.02 2.45
C LEU A 87 10.20 1.37 2.91
N THR A 88 10.02 2.37 2.08
CA THR A 88 10.32 3.76 2.45
C THR A 88 9.02 4.42 2.86
N ILE A 89 8.98 4.95 4.07
CA ILE A 89 7.78 5.61 4.59
C ILE A 89 7.97 7.11 4.51
N ILE A 90 7.02 7.78 3.88
CA ILE A 90 7.02 9.24 3.74
C ILE A 90 5.90 9.76 4.60
N LYS A 91 6.26 10.44 5.67
CA LYS A 91 5.26 11.03 6.56
C LYS A 91 4.90 12.43 6.08
N VAL A 92 3.59 12.70 5.98
CA VAL A 92 3.08 14.02 5.61
C VAL A 92 2.28 14.59 6.78
N GLY A 93 2.17 15.90 6.79
CA GLY A 93 1.47 16.58 7.87
C GLY A 93 2.30 16.66 9.14
N GLU A 94 1.65 16.97 10.24
CA GLU A 94 2.32 17.19 11.52
C GLU A 94 2.50 15.91 12.35
#